data_a4faefd4a24fa56eee98e7d0a0046055
#
_entry.id   a4faefd4a24fa56eee98e7d0a0046055
#
_cell.length_a   1.000
_cell.length_b   1.000
_cell.length_c   1.000
_cell.angle_alpha   90.00
_cell.angle_beta   90.00
_cell.angle_gamma   90.00
#
_symmetry.space_group_name_H-M   'P 1'
#
loop_
_entity.id
_entity.type
_entity.pdbx_description
1 polymer ?
#
loop_
_entity_poly.entity_id
_entity_poly.type
_entity_poly.pdbx_seq_one_letter_code
_entity_poly.pdbx_strand_id
1 'polypeptide(L)'
;MTEFAAHVEDFCTRLFEDIRKLTADTCGVTREGYTPEEDKVHERLAEAAREIGLEVHADAALNLWMTLPGRNRDLPAFVSGSHSDSVPQGGNYDGLAGIVAPLAVAKYLKDTNRVPERDFCIVAFRMEECPEFGRAYAGSLALTGQLKPFELELPHRDSGRLLKDVLLERGVDVERIASGEPLIDLSKIAAFV
;
A
#
# COMPACT_ATOMS: atom_id res chain seq x y z
N MET A 1 8.60 28.72 5.00
CA MET A 1 8.59 27.25 4.78
C MET A 1 9.22 26.61 6.00
N THR A 2 8.62 25.55 6.57
CA THR A 2 9.21 24.82 7.70
C THR A 2 10.44 24.02 7.24
N GLU A 3 11.36 23.71 8.15
CA GLU A 3 12.51 22.84 7.86
C GLU A 3 12.07 21.50 7.22
N PHE A 4 11.02 20.88 7.76
CA PHE A 4 10.43 19.66 7.23
C PHE A 4 9.99 19.84 5.76
N ALA A 5 9.21 20.87 5.45
CA ALA A 5 8.73 21.11 4.09
C ALA A 5 9.87 21.26 3.09
N ALA A 6 10.97 21.95 3.48
CA ALA A 6 12.14 22.13 2.62
C ALA A 6 12.80 20.80 2.20
N HIS A 7 12.71 19.76 3.05
CA HIS A 7 13.28 18.44 2.73
C HIS A 7 12.38 17.56 1.84
N VAL A 8 11.06 17.76 1.88
CA VAL A 8 10.12 16.77 1.35
C VAL A 8 9.22 17.28 0.22
N GLU A 9 9.10 18.60 0.02
CA GLU A 9 8.15 19.19 -0.95
C GLU A 9 8.37 18.66 -2.36
N ASP A 10 9.60 18.74 -2.87
CA ASP A 10 9.94 18.25 -4.21
C ASP A 10 9.74 16.73 -4.36
N PHE A 11 10.05 15.97 -3.31
CA PHE A 11 9.86 14.54 -3.30
C PHE A 11 8.38 14.16 -3.39
N CYS A 12 7.54 14.77 -2.54
CA CYS A 12 6.11 14.52 -2.54
C CYS A 12 5.47 14.96 -3.86
N THR A 13 5.81 16.15 -4.35
CA THR A 13 5.27 16.69 -5.61
C THR A 13 5.58 15.77 -6.77
N ARG A 14 6.84 15.38 -6.93
CA ARG A 14 7.25 14.45 -8.00
C ARG A 14 6.54 13.11 -7.90
N LEU A 15 6.45 12.53 -6.70
CA LEU A 15 5.82 11.22 -6.51
C LEU A 15 4.33 11.24 -6.86
N PHE A 16 3.58 12.26 -6.43
CA PHE A 16 2.20 12.45 -6.83
C PHE A 16 2.03 12.66 -8.33
N GLU A 17 2.90 13.46 -8.96
CA GLU A 17 2.84 13.71 -10.41
C GLU A 17 3.19 12.47 -11.23
N ASP A 18 4.21 11.71 -10.82
CA ASP A 18 4.62 10.49 -11.52
C ASP A 18 3.48 9.46 -11.48
N ILE A 19 2.90 9.22 -10.30
CA ILE A 19 1.78 8.28 -10.15
C ILE A 19 0.56 8.76 -10.93
N ARG A 20 0.25 10.07 -10.92
CA ARG A 20 -0.84 10.62 -11.72
C ARG A 20 -0.63 10.36 -13.22
N LYS A 21 0.60 10.54 -13.73
CA LYS A 21 0.92 10.29 -15.16
C LYS A 21 0.77 8.81 -15.53
N LEU A 22 1.13 7.90 -14.63
CA LEU A 22 1.03 6.44 -14.85
C LEU A 22 -0.42 5.96 -14.90
N THR A 23 -1.35 6.66 -14.24
CA THR A 23 -2.73 6.20 -14.03
C THR A 23 -3.78 7.22 -14.47
N ALA A 24 -3.38 8.24 -15.25
CA ALA A 24 -4.28 9.27 -15.75
C ALA A 24 -5.39 8.70 -16.62
N ASP A 25 -6.61 9.17 -16.39
CA ASP A 25 -7.79 8.86 -17.16
C ASP A 25 -8.46 10.16 -17.65
N THR A 26 -9.63 10.07 -18.25
CA THR A 26 -10.34 11.18 -18.92
C THR A 26 -10.50 12.41 -18.01
N CYS A 27 -10.86 12.23 -16.75
CA CYS A 27 -11.04 13.32 -15.78
C CYS A 27 -10.59 12.94 -14.36
N GLY A 28 -9.47 12.26 -14.21
CA GLY A 28 -8.95 11.83 -12.92
C GLY A 28 -7.88 10.79 -13.10
N VAL A 29 -7.86 9.83 -12.19
CA VAL A 29 -6.99 8.64 -12.28
C VAL A 29 -7.84 7.38 -12.15
N THR A 30 -7.39 6.30 -12.80
CA THR A 30 -7.99 4.96 -12.66
C THR A 30 -6.89 3.96 -12.39
N ARG A 31 -6.95 3.32 -11.22
CA ARG A 31 -6.00 2.31 -10.75
C ARG A 31 -6.73 1.29 -9.88
N GLU A 32 -7.59 0.51 -10.55
CA GLU A 32 -8.39 -0.51 -9.89
C GLU A 32 -7.51 -1.57 -9.21
N GLY A 33 -8.00 -2.11 -8.10
CA GLY A 33 -7.27 -3.08 -7.29
C GLY A 33 -6.85 -4.33 -8.07
N TYR A 34 -5.61 -4.78 -7.86
CA TYR A 34 -4.99 -5.94 -8.54
C TYR A 34 -4.98 -5.84 -10.07
N THR A 35 -4.96 -4.63 -10.63
CA THR A 35 -4.75 -4.39 -12.07
C THR A 35 -3.30 -4.01 -12.37
N PRO A 36 -2.90 -4.03 -13.66
CA PRO A 36 -1.58 -3.51 -14.07
C PRO A 36 -1.36 -2.04 -13.70
N GLU A 37 -2.42 -1.24 -13.60
CA GLU A 37 -2.37 0.16 -13.23
C GLU A 37 -1.98 0.32 -11.76
N GLU A 38 -2.56 -0.46 -10.85
CA GLU A 38 -2.15 -0.49 -9.46
C GLU A 38 -0.73 -1.06 -9.28
N ASP A 39 -0.33 -2.06 -10.09
CA ASP A 39 1.04 -2.59 -10.07
C ASP A 39 2.07 -1.50 -10.38
N LYS A 40 1.83 -0.64 -11.38
CA LYS A 40 2.70 0.51 -11.70
C LYS A 40 2.85 1.48 -10.51
N VAL A 41 1.75 1.69 -9.76
CA VAL A 41 1.79 2.53 -8.56
C VAL A 41 2.65 1.89 -7.47
N HIS A 42 2.45 0.59 -7.20
CA HIS A 42 3.27 -0.16 -6.23
C HIS A 42 4.75 -0.17 -6.63
N GLU A 43 5.05 -0.34 -7.91
CA GLU A 43 6.42 -0.28 -8.43
C GLU A 43 7.04 1.10 -8.19
N ARG A 44 6.33 2.18 -8.54
CA ARG A 44 6.83 3.57 -8.35
C ARG A 44 7.01 3.91 -6.87
N LEU A 45 6.12 3.46 -5.98
CA LEU A 45 6.26 3.61 -4.53
C LEU A 45 7.48 2.84 -4.00
N ALA A 46 7.67 1.61 -4.47
CA ALA A 46 8.81 0.78 -4.10
C ALA A 46 10.15 1.39 -4.55
N GLU A 47 10.20 1.97 -5.76
CA GLU A 47 11.36 2.72 -6.25
C GLU A 47 11.66 3.91 -5.35
N ALA A 48 10.65 4.76 -5.05
CA ALA A 48 10.80 5.91 -4.18
C ALA A 48 11.30 5.53 -2.78
N ALA A 49 10.79 4.43 -2.23
CA ALA A 49 11.24 3.91 -0.94
C ALA A 49 12.71 3.45 -0.98
N ARG A 50 13.12 2.73 -2.05
CA ARG A 50 14.52 2.30 -2.23
C ARG A 50 15.46 3.48 -2.44
N GLU A 51 15.04 4.50 -3.21
CA GLU A 51 15.83 5.73 -3.43
C GLU A 51 16.21 6.42 -2.11
N ILE A 52 15.33 6.39 -1.12
CA ILE A 52 15.60 6.95 0.21
C ILE A 52 16.16 5.92 1.20
N GLY A 53 16.48 4.70 0.73
CA GLY A 53 17.15 3.66 1.50
C GLY A 53 16.27 2.93 2.50
N LEU A 54 14.98 2.70 2.17
CA LEU A 54 14.10 1.81 2.93
C LEU A 54 14.23 0.36 2.47
N GLU A 55 13.96 -0.59 3.37
CA GLU A 55 13.76 -1.99 3.03
C GLU A 55 12.36 -2.16 2.41
N VAL A 56 12.24 -2.93 1.32
CA VAL A 56 10.98 -3.06 0.58
C VAL A 56 10.66 -4.53 0.33
N HIS A 57 9.44 -4.96 0.67
CA HIS A 57 8.93 -6.29 0.34
C HIS A 57 7.40 -6.24 0.13
N ALA A 58 6.86 -7.30 -0.46
CA ALA A 58 5.41 -7.52 -0.52
C ALA A 58 5.02 -8.69 0.39
N ASP A 59 3.84 -8.62 1.00
CA ASP A 59 3.26 -9.74 1.74
C ASP A 59 2.54 -10.74 0.79
N ALA A 60 1.94 -11.79 1.36
CA ALA A 60 1.26 -12.83 0.57
C ALA A 60 -0.02 -12.32 -0.15
N ALA A 61 -0.57 -11.19 0.27
CA ALA A 61 -1.65 -10.49 -0.43
C ALA A 61 -1.14 -9.39 -1.37
N LEU A 62 0.19 -9.30 -1.57
CA LEU A 62 0.87 -8.30 -2.38
C LEU A 62 0.70 -6.85 -1.89
N ASN A 63 0.32 -6.63 -0.62
CA ASN A 63 0.46 -5.30 -0.05
C ASN A 63 1.95 -4.95 0.03
N LEU A 64 2.29 -3.71 -0.30
CA LEU A 64 3.67 -3.24 -0.34
C LEU A 64 4.09 -2.70 1.02
N TRP A 65 5.17 -3.24 1.57
CA TRP A 65 5.77 -2.81 2.83
C TRP A 65 7.10 -2.11 2.57
N MET A 66 7.28 -0.93 3.18
CA MET A 66 8.46 -0.08 3.07
C MET A 66 8.92 0.29 4.48
N THR A 67 10.07 -0.22 4.91
CA THR A 67 10.51 -0.13 6.31
C THR A 67 11.74 0.75 6.45
N LEU A 68 11.65 1.78 7.30
CA LEU A 68 12.80 2.48 7.85
C LEU A 68 13.25 1.74 9.12
N PRO A 69 14.42 1.06 9.11
CA PRO A 69 14.89 0.32 10.27
C PRO A 69 15.12 1.20 11.49
N GLY A 70 14.65 0.74 12.63
CA GLY A 70 14.90 1.34 13.93
C GLY A 70 16.23 0.89 14.57
N ARG A 71 16.61 1.53 15.68
CA ARG A 71 17.77 1.12 16.49
C ARG A 71 17.57 -0.22 17.16
N ASN A 72 16.34 -0.53 17.54
CA ASN A 72 15.96 -1.79 18.18
C ASN A 72 14.82 -2.45 17.39
N ARG A 73 15.17 -3.41 16.55
CA ARG A 73 14.24 -4.14 15.68
C ARG A 73 13.43 -5.23 16.40
N ASP A 74 13.75 -5.51 17.66
CA ASP A 74 13.00 -6.45 18.49
C ASP A 74 11.73 -5.82 19.05
N LEU A 75 11.65 -4.49 19.06
CA LEU A 75 10.44 -3.77 19.49
C LEU A 75 9.34 -3.88 18.42
N PRO A 76 8.07 -3.94 18.84
CA PRO A 76 6.95 -3.86 17.92
C PRO A 76 7.02 -2.57 17.07
N ALA A 77 6.81 -2.69 15.77
CA ALA A 77 6.94 -1.61 14.80
C ALA A 77 5.83 -0.55 14.96
N PHE A 78 6.15 0.69 14.60
CA PHE A 78 5.13 1.70 14.32
C PHE A 78 4.78 1.60 12.83
N VAL A 79 3.50 1.41 12.50
CA VAL A 79 3.02 1.25 11.13
C VAL A 79 2.14 2.43 10.76
N SER A 80 2.33 2.96 9.56
CA SER A 80 1.47 3.97 8.95
C SER A 80 1.22 3.61 7.50
N GLY A 81 0.07 4.00 6.95
CA GLY A 81 -0.18 3.73 5.54
C GLY A 81 -1.65 3.85 5.17
N SER A 82 -1.91 3.56 3.91
CA SER A 82 -3.23 3.63 3.30
C SER A 82 -3.27 2.75 2.05
N HIS A 83 -4.26 2.95 1.18
CA HIS A 83 -4.40 2.22 -0.08
C HIS A 83 -3.79 2.95 -1.27
N SER A 84 -3.51 2.20 -2.34
CA SER A 84 -2.94 2.71 -3.58
C SER A 84 -3.92 2.71 -4.75
N ASP A 85 -4.96 1.90 -4.68
CA ASP A 85 -6.01 1.84 -5.68
C ASP A 85 -6.90 3.10 -5.67
N SER A 86 -7.72 3.26 -6.67
CA SER A 86 -8.75 4.31 -6.78
C SER A 86 -9.97 3.79 -7.49
N VAL A 87 -11.11 4.41 -7.23
CA VAL A 87 -12.29 4.25 -8.09
C VAL A 87 -11.99 4.76 -9.50
N PRO A 88 -12.73 4.31 -10.54
CA PRO A 88 -12.61 4.85 -11.89
C PRO A 88 -12.80 6.37 -11.90
N GLN A 89 -11.90 7.07 -12.59
CA GLN A 89 -11.86 8.55 -12.67
C GLN A 89 -11.82 9.25 -11.31
N GLY A 90 -11.18 8.59 -10.32
CA GLY A 90 -11.06 9.04 -8.95
C GLY A 90 -10.04 10.16 -8.74
N GLY A 91 -9.92 10.58 -7.50
CA GLY A 91 -8.94 11.58 -7.06
C GLY A 91 -7.53 11.00 -6.97
N ASN A 92 -6.52 11.75 -7.42
CA ASN A 92 -5.13 11.29 -7.35
C ASN A 92 -4.62 11.15 -5.92
N TYR A 93 -5.17 11.92 -4.98
CA TYR A 93 -4.68 11.98 -3.60
C TYR A 93 -5.36 11.00 -2.66
N ASP A 94 -6.53 10.48 -3.05
CA ASP A 94 -7.27 9.51 -2.28
C ASP A 94 -6.43 8.25 -2.04
N GLY A 95 -6.37 7.80 -0.80
CA GLY A 95 -5.47 6.75 -0.33
C GLY A 95 -3.99 7.10 -0.44
N LEU A 96 -3.56 7.53 -1.62
CA LEU A 96 -2.16 7.80 -1.93
C LEU A 96 -1.52 8.84 -0.98
N ALA A 97 -2.27 9.85 -0.52
CA ALA A 97 -1.76 10.81 0.45
C ALA A 97 -1.36 10.16 1.77
N GLY A 98 -2.10 9.13 2.21
CA GLY A 98 -1.79 8.35 3.42
C GLY A 98 -0.56 7.44 3.28
N ILE A 99 -0.02 7.27 2.06
CA ILE A 99 1.24 6.56 1.79
C ILE A 99 2.38 7.57 1.61
N VAL A 100 2.15 8.64 0.84
CA VAL A 100 3.19 9.65 0.56
C VAL A 100 3.57 10.43 1.82
N ALA A 101 2.62 10.72 2.71
CA ALA A 101 2.91 11.44 3.95
C ALA A 101 3.91 10.69 4.86
N PRO A 102 3.72 9.40 5.20
CA PRO A 102 4.72 8.68 5.98
C PRO A 102 6.04 8.46 5.21
N LEU A 103 6.03 8.32 3.87
CA LEU A 103 7.26 8.32 3.07
C LEU A 103 8.04 9.64 3.20
N ALA A 104 7.33 10.78 3.24
CA ALA A 104 7.95 12.08 3.50
C ALA A 104 8.59 12.16 4.89
N VAL A 105 7.93 11.59 5.91
CA VAL A 105 8.50 11.49 7.26
C VAL A 105 9.77 10.63 7.24
N ALA A 106 9.73 9.46 6.59
CA ALA A 106 10.89 8.58 6.48
C ALA A 106 12.06 9.27 5.77
N LYS A 107 11.78 9.98 4.66
CA LYS A 107 12.78 10.79 3.94
C LYS A 107 13.40 11.85 4.84
N TYR A 108 12.59 12.62 5.55
CA TYR A 108 13.10 13.64 6.48
C TYR A 108 14.00 13.05 7.57
N LEU A 109 13.62 11.92 8.15
CA LEU A 109 14.43 11.23 9.14
C LEU A 109 15.78 10.80 8.56
N LYS A 110 15.78 10.27 7.33
CA LYS A 110 17.01 9.89 6.62
C LYS A 110 17.89 11.09 6.32
N ASP A 111 17.33 12.15 5.74
CA ASP A 111 18.08 13.36 5.36
C ASP A 111 18.70 14.08 6.57
N THR A 112 18.04 13.96 7.73
CA THR A 112 18.52 14.56 8.99
C THR A 112 19.29 13.59 9.89
N ASN A 113 19.62 12.37 9.39
CA ASN A 113 20.32 11.32 10.11
C ASN A 113 19.65 10.93 11.44
N ARG A 114 18.34 10.99 11.50
CA ARG A 114 17.55 10.58 12.67
C ARG A 114 17.09 9.14 12.50
N VAL A 115 17.50 8.28 13.41
CA VAL A 115 17.09 6.87 13.43
C VAL A 115 16.00 6.69 14.48
N PRO A 116 14.80 6.16 14.12
CA PRO A 116 13.74 5.90 15.09
C PRO A 116 14.15 4.79 16.07
N GLU A 117 13.51 4.72 17.23
CA GLU A 117 13.81 3.68 18.23
C GLU A 117 13.40 2.29 17.76
N ARG A 118 12.25 2.17 17.13
CA ARG A 118 11.66 0.96 16.56
C ARG A 118 11.51 1.08 15.05
N ASP A 119 11.28 -0.01 14.35
CA ASP A 119 11.00 0.05 12.92
C ASP A 119 9.80 0.96 12.65
N PHE A 120 9.94 1.82 11.65
CA PHE A 120 8.85 2.60 11.08
C PHE A 120 8.49 1.98 9.74
N CYS A 121 7.36 1.29 9.70
CA CYS A 121 6.86 0.60 8.52
C CYS A 121 5.77 1.42 7.85
N ILE A 122 5.84 1.48 6.53
CA ILE A 122 4.83 2.13 5.69
C ILE A 122 4.21 1.04 4.84
N VAL A 123 2.88 0.95 4.82
CA VAL A 123 2.18 -0.04 4.02
C VAL A 123 1.29 0.64 2.97
N ALA A 124 1.39 0.16 1.72
CA ALA A 124 0.43 0.45 0.68
C ALA A 124 -0.46 -0.78 0.50
N PHE A 125 -1.71 -0.68 0.95
CA PHE A 125 -2.70 -1.73 0.79
C PHE A 125 -3.20 -1.76 -0.64
N ARG A 126 -3.52 -2.97 -1.11
CA ARG A 126 -4.22 -3.19 -2.36
C ARG A 126 -5.72 -3.22 -2.15
N MET A 127 -6.45 -2.76 -3.18
CA MET A 127 -7.87 -3.03 -3.34
C MET A 127 -8.69 -2.64 -2.12
N GLU A 128 -8.59 -1.38 -1.71
CA GLU A 128 -9.38 -0.82 -0.61
C GLU A 128 -10.78 -0.46 -1.09
N GLU A 129 -10.88 0.30 -2.18
CA GLU A 129 -12.11 0.87 -2.72
C GLU A 129 -13.03 -0.20 -3.32
N CYS A 130 -12.48 -0.99 -4.20
CA CYS A 130 -13.08 -2.18 -4.80
C CYS A 130 -14.56 -2.12 -5.19
N PRO A 131 -15.00 -1.12 -5.95
CA PRO A 131 -16.38 -1.06 -6.42
C PRO A 131 -16.74 -2.20 -7.37
N GLU A 132 -15.74 -2.82 -8.00
CA GLU A 132 -15.90 -3.86 -9.00
C GLU A 132 -16.41 -5.18 -8.42
N PHE A 133 -16.00 -5.53 -7.20
CA PHE A 133 -16.43 -6.75 -6.50
C PHE A 133 -17.41 -6.47 -5.34
N GLY A 134 -17.65 -5.20 -5.04
CA GLY A 134 -18.53 -4.81 -3.94
C GLY A 134 -18.00 -5.19 -2.56
N ARG A 135 -16.67 -5.34 -2.42
CA ARG A 135 -16.00 -5.70 -1.18
C ARG A 135 -14.80 -4.79 -0.94
N ALA A 136 -14.96 -3.77 -0.11
CA ALA A 136 -13.88 -2.88 0.29
C ALA A 136 -12.87 -3.56 1.24
N TYR A 137 -11.67 -2.98 1.35
CA TYR A 137 -10.59 -3.36 2.28
C TYR A 137 -9.96 -4.73 2.04
N ALA A 138 -10.00 -5.26 0.80
CA ALA A 138 -9.58 -6.63 0.54
C ALA A 138 -8.13 -6.91 0.98
N GLY A 139 -7.17 -6.02 0.68
CA GLY A 139 -5.76 -6.19 1.06
C GLY A 139 -5.54 -6.20 2.57
N SER A 140 -6.15 -5.28 3.31
CA SER A 140 -6.01 -5.21 4.77
C SER A 140 -6.77 -6.33 5.50
N LEU A 141 -7.91 -6.77 4.97
CA LEU A 141 -8.65 -7.92 5.49
C LEU A 141 -7.89 -9.23 5.26
N ALA A 142 -7.25 -9.38 4.10
CA ALA A 142 -6.35 -10.51 3.85
C ALA A 142 -5.17 -10.50 4.83
N LEU A 143 -4.53 -9.34 5.03
CA LEU A 143 -3.42 -9.18 5.97
C LEU A 143 -3.77 -9.65 7.38
N THR A 144 -4.97 -9.31 7.85
CA THR A 144 -5.43 -9.58 9.22
C THR A 144 -6.19 -10.91 9.38
N GLY A 145 -6.28 -11.72 8.32
CA GLY A 145 -7.00 -13.00 8.33
C GLY A 145 -8.54 -12.85 8.41
N GLN A 146 -9.05 -11.68 8.00
CA GLN A 146 -10.47 -11.36 8.10
C GLN A 146 -11.21 -11.46 6.76
N LEU A 147 -10.52 -11.57 5.64
CA LEU A 147 -11.15 -11.83 4.35
C LEU A 147 -11.69 -13.27 4.33
N LYS A 148 -13.01 -13.41 4.18
CA LYS A 148 -13.66 -14.70 4.33
C LYS A 148 -13.63 -15.50 3.01
N PRO A 149 -13.59 -16.86 3.08
CA PRO A 149 -13.56 -17.69 1.87
C PRO A 149 -14.69 -17.39 0.87
N PHE A 150 -15.90 -17.10 1.34
CA PHE A 150 -17.03 -16.78 0.44
C PHE A 150 -16.83 -15.43 -0.29
N GLU A 151 -16.04 -14.51 0.26
CA GLU A 151 -15.75 -13.22 -0.38
C GLU A 151 -14.78 -13.39 -1.56
N LEU A 152 -13.97 -14.45 -1.55
CA LEU A 152 -13.12 -14.82 -2.68
C LEU A 152 -13.93 -15.30 -3.90
N GLU A 153 -15.17 -15.71 -3.70
CA GLU A 153 -16.10 -16.14 -4.75
C GLU A 153 -16.95 -14.97 -5.31
N LEU A 154 -16.71 -13.74 -4.88
CA LEU A 154 -17.44 -12.58 -5.39
C LEU A 154 -17.09 -12.35 -6.87
N PRO A 155 -18.11 -12.16 -7.72
CA PRO A 155 -17.89 -11.90 -9.14
C PRO A 155 -17.60 -10.42 -9.37
N HIS A 156 -16.68 -10.16 -10.26
CA HIS A 156 -16.45 -8.82 -10.81
C HIS A 156 -17.70 -8.36 -11.56
N ARG A 157 -18.17 -7.16 -11.25
CA ARG A 157 -19.45 -6.58 -11.73
C ARG A 157 -19.63 -6.67 -13.24
N ASP A 158 -18.59 -6.35 -14.01
CA ASP A 158 -18.70 -6.25 -15.46
C ASP A 158 -18.27 -7.52 -16.20
N SER A 159 -17.23 -8.23 -15.70
CA SER A 159 -16.67 -9.41 -16.37
C SER A 159 -17.19 -10.75 -15.82
N GLY A 160 -17.78 -10.76 -14.63
CA GLY A 160 -18.20 -11.96 -13.94
C GLY A 160 -17.06 -12.85 -13.42
N ARG A 161 -15.80 -12.45 -13.60
CA ARG A 161 -14.63 -13.19 -13.08
C ARG A 161 -14.64 -13.17 -11.56
N LEU A 162 -14.27 -14.28 -10.94
CA LEU A 162 -14.23 -14.37 -9.49
C LEU A 162 -13.00 -13.65 -8.92
N LEU A 163 -13.13 -13.07 -7.74
CA LEU A 163 -12.03 -12.39 -7.06
C LEU A 163 -10.81 -13.33 -6.90
N LYS A 164 -11.03 -14.57 -6.47
CA LYS A 164 -9.95 -15.57 -6.36
C LYS A 164 -9.16 -15.77 -7.64
N ASP A 165 -9.83 -15.76 -8.80
CA ASP A 165 -9.17 -15.99 -10.08
C ASP A 165 -8.28 -14.79 -10.45
N VAL A 166 -8.75 -13.58 -10.16
CA VAL A 166 -7.96 -12.35 -10.32
C VAL A 166 -6.74 -12.37 -9.41
N LEU A 167 -6.91 -12.74 -8.14
CA LEU A 167 -5.81 -12.84 -7.19
C LEU A 167 -4.77 -13.90 -7.59
N LEU A 168 -5.22 -15.09 -8.01
CA LEU A 168 -4.33 -16.17 -8.47
C LEU A 168 -3.50 -15.76 -9.68
N GLU A 169 -4.08 -15.07 -10.66
CA GLU A 169 -3.35 -14.57 -11.85
C GLU A 169 -2.26 -13.56 -11.49
N ARG A 170 -2.42 -12.85 -10.36
CA ARG A 170 -1.42 -11.92 -9.83
C ARG A 170 -0.37 -12.59 -8.96
N GLY A 171 -0.48 -13.89 -8.72
CA GLY A 171 0.44 -14.65 -7.89
C GLY A 171 0.18 -14.52 -6.39
N VAL A 172 -1.03 -14.08 -6.00
CA VAL A 172 -1.46 -14.06 -4.60
C VAL A 172 -1.66 -15.51 -4.12
N ASP A 173 -1.19 -15.81 -2.91
CA ASP A 173 -1.43 -17.09 -2.25
C ASP A 173 -2.85 -17.12 -1.67
N VAL A 174 -3.81 -17.47 -2.54
CA VAL A 174 -5.25 -17.51 -2.19
C VAL A 174 -5.54 -18.57 -1.12
N GLU A 175 -4.82 -19.69 -1.10
CA GLU A 175 -5.00 -20.74 -0.08
C GLU A 175 -4.58 -20.22 1.30
N ARG A 176 -3.46 -19.48 1.36
CA ARG A 176 -2.99 -18.82 2.58
C ARG A 176 -4.00 -17.80 3.08
N ILE A 177 -4.59 -16.99 2.19
CA ILE A 177 -5.65 -16.04 2.56
C ILE A 177 -6.90 -16.77 3.05
N ALA A 178 -7.34 -17.80 2.34
CA ALA A 178 -8.53 -18.58 2.68
C ALA A 178 -8.42 -19.32 4.01
N SER A 179 -7.21 -19.57 4.52
CA SER A 179 -6.99 -20.18 5.83
C SER A 179 -7.52 -19.32 6.98
N GLY A 180 -7.69 -18.01 6.77
CA GLY A 180 -8.14 -17.06 7.78
C GLY A 180 -7.09 -16.75 8.85
N GLU A 181 -5.84 -17.20 8.66
CA GLU A 181 -4.73 -16.82 9.53
C GLU A 181 -4.16 -15.46 9.10
N PRO A 182 -3.81 -14.58 10.04
CA PRO A 182 -3.11 -13.34 9.71
C PRO A 182 -1.83 -13.61 8.91
N LEU A 183 -1.55 -12.78 7.91
CA LEU A 183 -0.33 -12.88 7.10
C LEU A 183 0.91 -12.35 7.82
N ILE A 184 0.70 -11.59 8.91
CA ILE A 184 1.74 -11.02 9.77
C ILE A 184 1.43 -11.31 11.24
N ASP A 185 2.45 -11.27 12.07
CA ASP A 185 2.29 -11.30 13.53
C ASP A 185 1.83 -9.92 14.03
N LEU A 186 0.54 -9.79 14.34
CA LEU A 186 -0.06 -8.53 14.82
C LEU A 186 0.53 -8.06 16.16
N SER A 187 1.12 -8.96 16.97
CA SER A 187 1.80 -8.58 18.21
C SER A 187 3.08 -7.78 17.96
N LYS A 188 3.60 -7.81 16.74
CA LYS A 188 4.76 -7.02 16.29
C LYS A 188 4.39 -5.61 15.83
N ILE A 189 3.13 -5.21 15.93
CA ILE A 189 2.65 -3.86 15.64
C ILE A 189 2.35 -3.16 16.96
N ALA A 190 3.07 -2.07 17.26
CA ALA A 190 2.83 -1.25 18.45
C ALA A 190 1.66 -0.28 18.25
N ALA A 191 1.54 0.27 17.05
CA ALA A 191 0.47 1.16 16.64
C ALA A 191 0.35 1.19 15.13
N PHE A 192 -0.85 1.43 14.63
CA PHE A 192 -1.18 1.72 13.24
C PHE A 192 -1.88 3.08 13.15
N VAL A 193 -1.42 3.92 12.20
CA VAL A 193 -1.95 5.28 11.93
C VAL A 193 -2.19 5.47 10.44
#